data_23eeb8cdd26005f90b77cad297ae765d
#
_entry.id   23eeb8cdd26005f90b77cad297ae765d
#
_cell.length_a   1.000
_cell.length_b   1.000
_cell.length_c   1.000
_cell.angle_alpha   90.00
_cell.angle_beta   90.00
_cell.angle_gamma   90.00
#
_symmetry.space_group_name_H-M   'P 1'
#
loop_
_entity.id
_entity.type
_entity.pdbx_description
1 polymer ?
#
loop_
_entity_poly.entity_id
_entity_poly.type
_entity_poly.pdbx_seq_one_letter_code
_entity_poly.pdbx_strand_id
1 'polypeptide(L)'
;QKDDGVWKVNEWLKKAVLMYFPISEMQTIEIGALEFHDKIPLKTGFAEKGVRVVPHAIARHGSYLAPGVVMMPSYVNIGAYVDSGSMIDTWATVGSCAQIGKNVHLSGGVGIGGVLEPVQASPVIIEDNCFIGSRCIIVEGALIETEAVLGANTVITSSTKIIDVTEETPTIYTGKVPARSVVIPGSYTKDFPA
;
A
#
# COMPACT_ATOMS: atom_id res chain seq x y z
N GLN A 1 10.17 -10.19 1.30
CA GLN A 1 10.03 -10.94 2.56
C GLN A 1 10.86 -10.31 3.67
N LYS A 2 10.47 -10.53 4.93
CA LYS A 2 11.25 -10.11 6.11
C LYS A 2 12.10 -11.29 6.59
N ASP A 3 13.40 -11.09 6.68
CA ASP A 3 14.37 -12.13 7.05
C ASP A 3 15.30 -11.54 8.12
N ASP A 4 15.37 -12.18 9.30
CA ASP A 4 16.07 -11.65 10.47
C ASP A 4 15.77 -10.18 10.81
N GLY A 5 14.52 -9.79 10.68
CA GLY A 5 14.06 -8.41 10.94
C GLY A 5 14.33 -7.41 9.80
N VAL A 6 15.01 -7.81 8.74
CA VAL A 6 15.35 -6.96 7.60
C VAL A 6 14.47 -7.30 6.39
N TRP A 7 13.90 -6.29 5.76
CA TRP A 7 13.15 -6.48 4.53
C TRP A 7 14.08 -6.70 3.33
N LYS A 8 13.84 -7.80 2.60
CA LYS A 8 14.53 -8.14 1.34
C LYS A 8 13.56 -8.10 0.19
N VAL A 9 13.93 -7.42 -0.87
CA VAL A 9 13.10 -7.31 -2.08
C VAL A 9 13.29 -8.54 -2.96
N ASN A 10 12.21 -9.20 -3.31
CA ASN A 10 12.17 -10.30 -4.28
C ASN A 10 12.00 -9.73 -5.70
N GLU A 11 13.06 -9.24 -6.30
CA GLU A 11 13.03 -8.59 -7.61
C GLU A 11 12.41 -9.47 -8.71
N TRP A 12 12.58 -10.78 -8.62
CA TRP A 12 12.04 -11.71 -9.60
C TRP A 12 10.50 -11.70 -9.64
N LEU A 13 9.82 -11.47 -8.50
CA LEU A 13 8.37 -11.32 -8.46
C LEU A 13 7.91 -10.10 -9.24
N LYS A 14 8.62 -9.00 -9.09
CA LYS A 14 8.34 -7.77 -9.82
C LYS A 14 8.54 -7.95 -11.33
N LYS A 15 9.63 -8.62 -11.72
CA LYS A 15 9.88 -8.97 -13.11
C LYS A 15 8.77 -9.87 -13.68
N ALA A 16 8.28 -10.84 -12.89
CA ALA A 16 7.16 -11.71 -13.28
C ALA A 16 5.88 -10.89 -13.53
N VAL A 17 5.57 -9.92 -12.67
CA VAL A 17 4.42 -9.03 -12.86
C VAL A 17 4.57 -8.23 -14.17
N LEU A 18 5.75 -7.65 -14.42
CA LEU A 18 5.99 -6.91 -15.67
C LEU A 18 5.87 -7.80 -16.92
N MET A 19 6.35 -9.04 -16.84
CA MET A 19 6.26 -9.99 -17.96
C MET A 19 4.83 -10.48 -18.23
N TYR A 20 3.93 -10.36 -17.25
CA TYR A 20 2.54 -10.76 -17.44
C TYR A 20 1.83 -9.87 -18.48
N PHE A 21 2.14 -8.58 -18.53
CA PHE A 21 1.48 -7.66 -19.46
C PHE A 21 1.71 -7.95 -20.94
N PRO A 22 2.93 -8.21 -21.42
CA PRO A 22 3.15 -8.51 -22.86
C PRO A 22 2.61 -9.87 -23.30
N ILE A 23 2.48 -10.85 -22.39
CA ILE A 23 1.96 -12.19 -22.74
C ILE A 23 0.43 -12.30 -22.62
N SER A 24 -0.22 -11.29 -22.03
CA SER A 24 -1.67 -11.26 -21.86
C SER A 24 -2.32 -10.41 -22.94
N GLU A 25 -3.39 -10.94 -23.52
CA GLU A 25 -4.20 -10.23 -24.52
C GLU A 25 -5.25 -9.34 -23.85
N MET A 26 -5.64 -8.27 -24.54
CA MET A 26 -6.77 -7.43 -24.13
C MET A 26 -8.06 -8.23 -24.20
N GLN A 27 -8.87 -8.16 -23.16
CA GLN A 27 -10.17 -8.82 -23.07
C GLN A 27 -11.24 -7.84 -22.61
N THR A 28 -12.41 -7.93 -23.20
CA THR A 28 -13.59 -7.23 -22.72
C THR A 28 -14.26 -8.06 -21.65
N ILE A 29 -14.53 -7.44 -20.51
CA ILE A 29 -15.18 -8.04 -19.36
C ILE A 29 -16.51 -7.29 -19.14
N GLU A 30 -17.63 -7.98 -19.33
CA GLU A 30 -18.97 -7.44 -19.09
C GLU A 30 -19.50 -7.94 -17.75
N ILE A 31 -19.94 -7.01 -16.90
CA ILE A 31 -20.53 -7.32 -15.59
C ILE A 31 -21.83 -6.49 -15.46
N GLY A 32 -22.93 -7.08 -15.85
CA GLY A 32 -24.21 -6.37 -15.86
C GLY A 32 -24.18 -5.15 -16.79
N ALA A 33 -24.31 -3.96 -16.23
CA ALA A 33 -24.25 -2.70 -16.99
C ALA A 33 -22.84 -2.10 -17.10
N LEU A 34 -21.82 -2.77 -16.54
CA LEU A 34 -20.45 -2.30 -16.55
C LEU A 34 -19.63 -3.08 -17.58
N GLU A 35 -18.79 -2.38 -18.31
CA GLU A 35 -17.84 -2.95 -19.25
C GLU A 35 -16.42 -2.48 -18.87
N PHE A 36 -15.47 -3.41 -18.95
CA PHE A 36 -14.04 -3.15 -18.79
C PHE A 36 -13.28 -3.75 -19.98
N HIS A 37 -12.16 -3.15 -20.33
CA HIS A 37 -11.29 -3.65 -21.38
C HIS A 37 -9.84 -3.63 -20.90
N ASP A 38 -9.31 -4.78 -20.49
CA ASP A 38 -8.01 -4.86 -19.85
C ASP A 38 -7.34 -6.20 -20.09
N LYS A 39 -6.04 -6.26 -19.82
CA LYS A 39 -5.21 -7.47 -19.89
C LYS A 39 -5.27 -8.30 -18.60
N ILE A 40 -5.56 -7.66 -17.48
CA ILE A 40 -5.52 -8.30 -16.17
C ILE A 40 -6.93 -8.64 -15.70
N PRO A 41 -7.27 -9.92 -15.58
CA PRO A 41 -8.58 -10.32 -15.07
C PRO A 41 -8.82 -9.78 -13.65
N LEU A 42 -10.08 -9.66 -13.29
CA LEU A 42 -10.48 -9.36 -11.92
C LEU A 42 -10.28 -10.60 -11.04
N LYS A 43 -9.94 -10.38 -9.78
CA LYS A 43 -9.91 -11.43 -8.77
C LYS A 43 -11.34 -11.84 -8.42
N THR A 44 -11.55 -13.13 -8.21
CA THR A 44 -12.83 -13.74 -7.87
C THR A 44 -12.67 -14.76 -6.73
N GLY A 45 -13.76 -15.41 -6.30
CA GLY A 45 -13.75 -16.44 -5.27
C GLY A 45 -13.47 -15.87 -3.88
N PHE A 46 -14.00 -14.68 -3.57
CA PHE A 46 -13.74 -14.01 -2.30
C PHE A 46 -14.36 -14.73 -1.10
N ALA A 47 -15.56 -15.29 -1.26
CA ALA A 47 -16.24 -16.03 -0.18
C ALA A 47 -15.41 -17.23 0.29
N GLU A 48 -14.89 -18.02 -0.66
CA GLU A 48 -14.05 -19.20 -0.37
C GLU A 48 -12.72 -18.83 0.30
N LYS A 49 -12.23 -17.62 -0.01
CA LYS A 49 -11.00 -17.08 0.56
C LYS A 49 -11.22 -16.37 1.91
N GLY A 50 -12.47 -16.29 2.39
CA GLY A 50 -12.80 -15.58 3.62
C GLY A 50 -12.57 -14.08 3.56
N VAL A 51 -12.70 -13.47 2.38
CA VAL A 51 -12.50 -12.04 2.14
C VAL A 51 -13.86 -11.36 1.93
N ARG A 52 -14.13 -10.30 2.69
CA ARG A 52 -15.33 -9.49 2.51
C ARG A 52 -15.06 -8.37 1.49
N VAL A 53 -15.85 -8.32 0.42
CA VAL A 53 -15.71 -7.33 -0.64
C VAL A 53 -17.04 -6.61 -0.86
N VAL A 54 -17.05 -5.31 -0.64
CA VAL A 54 -18.23 -4.45 -0.84
C VAL A 54 -18.31 -4.09 -2.33
N PRO A 55 -19.53 -4.01 -2.92
CA PRO A 55 -19.69 -3.63 -4.33
C PRO A 55 -18.92 -2.37 -4.71
N HIS A 56 -18.36 -2.37 -5.91
CA HIS A 56 -17.41 -1.42 -6.50
C HIS A 56 -15.97 -1.57 -6.01
N ALA A 57 -15.65 -2.44 -5.03
CA ALA A 57 -14.27 -2.78 -4.75
C ALA A 57 -13.70 -3.69 -5.83
N ILE A 58 -12.48 -3.42 -6.26
CA ILE A 58 -11.77 -4.18 -7.28
C ILE A 58 -10.43 -4.65 -6.77
N ALA A 59 -10.18 -5.96 -6.86
CA ALA A 59 -8.85 -6.52 -6.76
C ALA A 59 -8.47 -7.16 -8.11
N ARG A 60 -7.29 -6.85 -8.62
CA ARG A 60 -6.78 -7.46 -9.85
C ARG A 60 -6.25 -8.87 -9.58
N HIS A 61 -6.34 -9.74 -10.56
CA HIS A 61 -5.63 -11.02 -10.53
C HIS A 61 -4.15 -10.81 -10.23
N GLY A 62 -3.52 -11.76 -9.50
CA GLY A 62 -2.13 -11.62 -9.06
C GLY A 62 -1.93 -10.76 -7.81
N SER A 63 -2.97 -10.14 -7.23
CA SER A 63 -2.94 -9.64 -5.86
C SER A 63 -3.18 -10.76 -4.86
N TYR A 64 -2.72 -10.61 -3.62
CA TYR A 64 -3.03 -11.52 -2.53
C TYR A 64 -3.84 -10.80 -1.46
N LEU A 65 -4.94 -11.42 -1.04
CA LEU A 65 -5.79 -10.97 0.06
C LEU A 65 -5.95 -12.16 1.00
N ALA A 66 -5.48 -12.00 2.23
CA ALA A 66 -5.59 -13.04 3.26
C ALA A 66 -7.03 -13.15 3.81
N PRO A 67 -7.39 -14.28 4.45
CA PRO A 67 -8.67 -14.40 5.14
C PRO A 67 -8.88 -13.29 6.18
N GLY A 68 -10.12 -12.79 6.29
CA GLY A 68 -10.47 -11.72 7.20
C GLY A 68 -10.19 -10.30 6.68
N VAL A 69 -9.62 -10.15 5.48
CA VAL A 69 -9.50 -8.84 4.82
C VAL A 69 -10.87 -8.30 4.46
N VAL A 70 -11.08 -7.01 4.68
CA VAL A 70 -12.27 -6.28 4.27
C VAL A 70 -11.88 -5.23 3.24
N MET A 71 -12.52 -5.27 2.07
CA MET A 71 -12.44 -4.23 1.06
C MET A 71 -13.77 -3.47 1.01
N MET A 72 -13.78 -2.22 1.45
CA MET A 72 -14.81 -1.26 1.07
C MET A 72 -14.62 -0.90 -0.41
N PRO A 73 -15.45 -0.07 -1.04
CA PRO A 73 -15.22 0.36 -2.42
C PRO A 73 -13.80 0.93 -2.59
N SER A 74 -12.88 0.10 -3.04
CA SER A 74 -11.44 0.35 -3.00
C SER A 74 -10.74 -0.44 -4.11
N TYR A 75 -9.44 -0.25 -4.28
CA TYR A 75 -8.69 -0.87 -5.36
C TYR A 75 -7.40 -1.52 -4.88
N VAL A 76 -7.18 -2.78 -5.26
CA VAL A 76 -5.93 -3.51 -5.00
C VAL A 76 -5.32 -3.98 -6.31
N ASN A 77 -4.12 -3.52 -6.60
CA ASN A 77 -3.45 -3.79 -7.86
C ASN A 77 -2.70 -5.14 -7.85
N ILE A 78 -2.30 -5.59 -9.05
CA ILE A 78 -1.51 -6.81 -9.26
C ILE A 78 -0.20 -6.78 -8.45
N GLY A 79 0.18 -7.91 -7.89
CA GLY A 79 1.39 -8.05 -7.07
C GLY A 79 1.26 -7.52 -5.65
N ALA A 80 0.21 -6.77 -5.31
CA ALA A 80 -0.03 -6.30 -3.96
C ALA A 80 -0.35 -7.46 -3.00
N TYR A 81 0.10 -7.33 -1.77
CA TYR A 81 -0.15 -8.27 -0.67
C TYR A 81 -0.88 -7.56 0.46
N VAL A 82 -1.98 -8.11 0.93
CA VAL A 82 -2.73 -7.63 2.08
C VAL A 82 -2.96 -8.78 3.04
N ASP A 83 -2.43 -8.66 4.25
CA ASP A 83 -2.51 -9.70 5.26
C ASP A 83 -3.80 -9.63 6.08
N SER A 84 -4.03 -10.65 6.89
CA SER A 84 -5.27 -10.96 7.61
C SER A 84 -5.73 -9.84 8.54
N GLY A 85 -7.04 -9.68 8.65
CA GLY A 85 -7.67 -8.70 9.54
C GLY A 85 -7.54 -7.25 9.08
N SER A 86 -6.90 -7.00 7.95
CA SER A 86 -6.71 -5.63 7.44
C SER A 86 -7.94 -5.12 6.70
N MET A 87 -8.16 -3.81 6.80
CA MET A 87 -9.25 -3.11 6.11
C MET A 87 -8.68 -2.11 5.09
N ILE A 88 -9.21 -2.18 3.88
CA ILE A 88 -8.97 -1.21 2.80
C ILE A 88 -10.27 -0.44 2.66
N ASP A 89 -10.32 0.75 3.25
CA ASP A 89 -11.53 1.55 3.36
C ASP A 89 -11.86 2.28 2.04
N THR A 90 -12.97 3.01 2.06
CA THR A 90 -13.60 3.63 0.90
C THR A 90 -12.62 4.52 0.13
N TRP A 91 -12.48 4.25 -1.17
CA TRP A 91 -11.58 4.92 -2.10
C TRP A 91 -10.09 4.83 -1.76
N ALA A 92 -9.70 3.95 -0.83
CA ALA A 92 -8.29 3.63 -0.64
C ALA A 92 -7.76 2.77 -1.79
N THR A 93 -6.48 2.93 -2.09
CA THR A 93 -5.79 2.17 -3.14
C THR A 93 -4.55 1.50 -2.59
N VAL A 94 -4.33 0.25 -2.97
CA VAL A 94 -3.08 -0.47 -2.72
C VAL A 94 -2.40 -0.72 -4.06
N GLY A 95 -1.32 0.00 -4.28
CA GLY A 95 -0.55 -0.03 -5.53
C GLY A 95 0.18 -1.35 -5.75
N SER A 96 0.65 -1.54 -6.97
CA SER A 96 1.34 -2.78 -7.36
C SER A 96 2.52 -3.11 -6.46
N CYS A 97 2.60 -4.36 -6.03
CA CYS A 97 3.65 -4.91 -5.19
C CYS A 97 3.74 -4.34 -3.76
N ALA A 98 2.87 -3.41 -3.36
CA ALA A 98 2.83 -2.92 -1.99
C ALA A 98 2.51 -4.05 -1.00
N GLN A 99 3.09 -3.98 0.19
CA GLN A 99 2.97 -5.01 1.22
C GLN A 99 2.25 -4.40 2.44
N ILE A 100 1.08 -4.91 2.73
CA ILE A 100 0.25 -4.50 3.88
C ILE A 100 0.21 -5.64 4.87
N GLY A 101 0.65 -5.40 6.09
CA GLY A 101 0.69 -6.35 7.19
C GLY A 101 -0.68 -6.69 7.76
N LYS A 102 -0.69 -7.37 8.90
CA LYS A 102 -1.90 -7.80 9.61
C LYS A 102 -2.56 -6.65 10.36
N ASN A 103 -3.89 -6.70 10.44
CA ASN A 103 -4.69 -5.74 11.24
C ASN A 103 -4.38 -4.27 10.90
N VAL A 104 -4.01 -3.99 9.66
CA VAL A 104 -3.77 -2.63 9.19
C VAL A 104 -5.09 -2.00 8.79
N HIS A 105 -5.32 -0.76 9.20
CA HIS A 105 -6.44 0.04 8.73
C HIS A 105 -5.96 1.12 7.76
N LEU A 106 -6.29 0.97 6.49
CA LEU A 106 -6.13 2.02 5.49
C LEU A 106 -7.43 2.80 5.40
N SER A 107 -7.49 3.97 6.02
CA SER A 107 -8.71 4.80 6.07
C SER A 107 -9.10 5.37 4.70
N GLY A 108 -10.27 5.99 4.63
CA GLY A 108 -10.83 6.48 3.38
C GLY A 108 -9.88 7.37 2.57
N GLY A 109 -9.74 7.06 1.29
CA GLY A 109 -8.92 7.81 0.35
C GLY A 109 -7.40 7.67 0.53
N VAL A 110 -6.93 6.72 1.32
CA VAL A 110 -5.49 6.43 1.45
C VAL A 110 -4.93 5.96 0.12
N GLY A 111 -3.82 6.54 -0.30
CA GLY A 111 -3.07 6.15 -1.50
C GLY A 111 -1.76 5.47 -1.15
N ILE A 112 -1.69 4.14 -1.34
CA ILE A 112 -0.45 3.39 -1.25
C ILE A 112 0.13 3.25 -2.65
N GLY A 113 1.33 3.79 -2.86
CA GLY A 113 2.00 3.78 -4.14
C GLY A 113 2.37 2.40 -4.62
N GLY A 114 2.24 2.20 -5.92
CA GLY A 114 2.73 1.02 -6.60
C GLY A 114 4.14 1.24 -7.14
N VAL A 115 4.84 0.15 -7.39
CA VAL A 115 6.21 0.21 -7.93
C VAL A 115 6.37 -0.82 -9.04
N LEU A 116 5.81 -0.54 -10.20
CA LEU A 116 6.13 -1.30 -11.43
C LEU A 116 7.21 -0.60 -12.24
N GLU A 117 7.18 0.72 -12.30
CA GLU A 117 8.14 1.55 -13.02
C GLU A 117 8.60 2.72 -12.13
N PRO A 118 9.92 2.89 -11.91
CA PRO A 118 11.05 2.05 -12.34
C PRO A 118 11.18 0.73 -11.56
N VAL A 119 11.75 -0.28 -12.21
CA VAL A 119 11.84 -1.67 -11.70
C VAL A 119 12.61 -1.78 -10.38
N GLN A 120 13.59 -0.94 -10.15
CA GLN A 120 14.51 -1.01 -9.01
C GLN A 120 14.00 -0.37 -7.71
N ALA A 121 12.86 0.30 -7.73
CA ALA A 121 12.35 0.90 -6.51
C ALA A 121 11.80 -0.17 -5.53
N SER A 122 12.04 0.00 -4.25
CA SER A 122 11.49 -0.86 -3.21
C SER A 122 9.97 -0.72 -3.12
N PRO A 123 9.22 -1.78 -2.80
CA PRO A 123 7.79 -1.66 -2.56
C PRO A 123 7.53 -0.85 -1.30
N VAL A 124 6.38 -0.18 -1.25
CA VAL A 124 5.87 0.36 0.00
C VAL A 124 5.54 -0.79 0.94
N ILE A 125 5.94 -0.66 2.21
CA ILE A 125 5.68 -1.64 3.24
C ILE A 125 5.00 -0.96 4.41
N ILE A 126 3.86 -1.49 4.83
CA ILE A 126 3.16 -1.13 6.06
C ILE A 126 3.11 -2.38 6.92
N GLU A 127 3.78 -2.35 8.05
CA GLU A 127 3.84 -3.49 8.96
C GLU A 127 2.55 -3.63 9.78
N ASP A 128 2.53 -4.64 10.65
CA ASP A 128 1.33 -5.05 11.38
C ASP A 128 0.78 -3.96 12.31
N ASN A 129 -0.53 -3.97 12.52
CA ASN A 129 -1.27 -3.14 13.47
C ASN A 129 -1.15 -1.62 13.23
N CYS A 130 -0.78 -1.19 12.03
CA CYS A 130 -0.71 0.23 11.70
C CYS A 130 -2.10 0.82 11.43
N PHE A 131 -2.29 2.08 11.81
CA PHE A 131 -3.46 2.88 11.45
C PHE A 131 -3.04 4.03 10.53
N ILE A 132 -3.54 4.02 9.31
CA ILE A 132 -3.23 5.04 8.30
C ILE A 132 -4.46 5.93 8.12
N GLY A 133 -4.36 7.16 8.60
CA GLY A 133 -5.43 8.15 8.59
C GLY A 133 -5.88 8.51 7.17
N SER A 134 -7.09 9.04 7.07
CA SER A 134 -7.73 9.35 5.78
C SER A 134 -6.85 10.24 4.89
N ARG A 135 -6.83 9.94 3.59
CA ARG A 135 -6.08 10.67 2.55
C ARG A 135 -4.57 10.75 2.77
N CYS A 136 -4.00 9.88 3.61
CA CYS A 136 -2.54 9.71 3.62
C CYS A 136 -2.04 9.17 2.29
N ILE A 137 -0.87 9.63 1.86
CA ILE A 137 -0.17 9.15 0.67
C ILE A 137 1.16 8.57 1.10
N ILE A 138 1.40 7.29 0.79
CA ILE A 138 2.63 6.58 1.14
C ILE A 138 3.19 5.96 -0.13
N VAL A 139 4.34 6.44 -0.57
CA VAL A 139 4.90 6.14 -1.90
C VAL A 139 6.41 5.91 -1.85
N GLU A 140 7.00 5.59 -2.99
CA GLU A 140 8.46 5.51 -3.19
C GLU A 140 9.18 4.52 -2.27
N GLY A 141 8.53 3.41 -1.92
CA GLY A 141 9.16 2.38 -1.10
C GLY A 141 9.32 2.76 0.38
N ALA A 142 8.56 3.74 0.86
CA ALA A 142 8.56 4.10 2.27
C ALA A 142 8.14 2.91 3.15
N LEU A 143 8.71 2.85 4.36
CA LEU A 143 8.45 1.83 5.36
C LEU A 143 7.71 2.44 6.56
N ILE A 144 6.54 1.91 6.87
CA ILE A 144 5.79 2.22 8.09
C ILE A 144 5.91 1.01 9.01
N GLU A 145 6.61 1.17 10.13
CA GLU A 145 6.84 0.07 11.06
C GLU A 145 5.64 -0.19 11.98
N THR A 146 5.65 -1.37 12.58
CA THR A 146 4.58 -1.93 13.42
C THR A 146 3.96 -0.93 14.39
N GLU A 147 2.62 -0.97 14.48
CA GLU A 147 1.83 -0.15 15.42
C GLU A 147 1.94 1.37 15.21
N ALA A 148 2.49 1.82 14.09
CA ALA A 148 2.55 3.24 13.79
C ALA A 148 1.17 3.79 13.39
N VAL A 149 0.92 5.05 13.75
CA VAL A 149 -0.30 5.78 13.43
C VAL A 149 0.06 7.01 12.60
N LEU A 150 -0.54 7.14 11.41
CA LEU A 150 -0.43 8.34 10.61
C LEU A 150 -1.73 9.15 10.72
N GLY A 151 -1.62 10.39 11.13
CA GLY A 151 -2.73 11.35 11.10
C GLY A 151 -3.18 11.64 9.66
N ALA A 152 -4.43 12.06 9.49
CA ALA A 152 -5.00 12.33 8.18
C ALA A 152 -4.15 13.33 7.36
N ASN A 153 -4.11 13.13 6.02
CA ASN A 153 -3.35 13.93 5.07
C ASN A 153 -1.81 13.90 5.26
N THR A 154 -1.27 12.92 5.98
CA THR A 154 0.19 12.73 6.07
C THR A 154 0.72 12.16 4.75
N VAL A 155 1.79 12.76 4.23
CA VAL A 155 2.47 12.32 3.00
C VAL A 155 3.86 11.81 3.35
N ILE A 156 4.13 10.53 3.05
CA ILE A 156 5.43 9.88 3.27
C ILE A 156 5.98 9.38 1.92
N THR A 157 7.13 9.90 1.55
CA THR A 157 7.93 9.47 0.40
C THR A 157 9.27 8.92 0.89
N SER A 158 10.10 8.40 0.01
CA SER A 158 11.48 7.97 0.33
C SER A 158 12.34 9.07 0.95
N SER A 159 12.03 10.34 0.68
CA SER A 159 12.79 11.52 1.12
C SER A 159 12.10 12.33 2.20
N THR A 160 10.88 11.99 2.58
CA THR A 160 10.15 12.70 3.64
C THR A 160 10.89 12.57 4.96
N LYS A 161 11.15 13.71 5.60
CA LYS A 161 11.73 13.76 6.94
C LYS A 161 10.63 13.58 7.97
N ILE A 162 10.81 12.61 8.83
CA ILE A 162 9.99 12.37 10.03
C ILE A 162 10.82 12.88 11.21
N ILE A 163 10.34 13.91 11.86
CA ILE A 163 11.05 14.58 12.97
C ILE A 163 10.44 14.10 14.27
N ASP A 164 11.18 13.30 15.01
CA ASP A 164 10.80 12.85 16.35
C ASP A 164 11.14 13.97 17.35
N VAL A 165 10.10 14.48 18.00
CA VAL A 165 10.17 15.58 18.95
C VAL A 165 9.90 15.13 20.37
N THR A 166 10.01 13.85 20.67
CA THR A 166 9.78 13.28 22.00
C THR A 166 10.92 13.58 22.98
N GLU A 167 12.11 13.86 22.44
CA GLU A 167 13.30 14.20 23.22
C GLU A 167 13.69 15.67 23.01
N GLU A 168 14.52 16.22 23.91
CA GLU A 168 15.02 17.61 23.79
C GLU A 168 15.76 17.86 22.47
N THR A 169 16.50 16.86 22.00
CA THR A 169 17.17 16.91 20.69
C THR A 169 16.40 16.06 19.69
N PRO A 170 15.76 16.67 18.68
CA PRO A 170 14.97 15.93 17.71
C PRO A 170 15.81 14.92 16.92
N THR A 171 15.29 13.72 16.76
CA THR A 171 15.85 12.70 15.85
C THR A 171 15.12 12.76 14.51
N ILE A 172 15.86 12.68 13.41
CA ILE A 172 15.30 12.74 12.06
C ILE A 172 15.44 11.37 11.39
N TYR A 173 14.29 10.80 11.00
CA TYR A 173 14.22 9.64 10.13
C TYR A 173 13.88 10.09 8.70
N THR A 174 14.23 9.30 7.70
CA THR A 174 13.93 9.63 6.30
C THR A 174 13.31 8.42 5.61
N GLY A 175 12.12 8.60 5.01
CA GLY A 175 11.42 7.53 4.28
C GLY A 175 10.96 6.35 5.13
N LYS A 176 11.14 6.42 6.45
CA LYS A 176 10.82 5.36 7.40
C LYS A 176 10.14 5.97 8.63
N VAL A 177 8.95 5.46 8.96
CA VAL A 177 8.24 5.80 10.19
C VAL A 177 8.54 4.73 11.24
N PRO A 178 9.14 5.10 12.39
CA PRO A 178 9.46 4.14 13.45
C PRO A 178 8.22 3.48 14.04
N ALA A 179 8.41 2.27 14.57
CA ALA A 179 7.34 1.55 15.26
C ALA A 179 6.74 2.35 16.42
N ARG A 180 5.42 2.22 16.60
CA ARG A 180 4.65 2.87 17.69
C ARG A 180 4.67 4.41 17.67
N SER A 181 5.06 5.01 16.56
CA SER A 181 5.04 6.45 16.39
C SER A 181 3.66 6.96 16.02
N VAL A 182 3.34 8.15 16.47
CA VAL A 182 2.20 8.93 15.97
C VAL A 182 2.74 10.08 15.14
N VAL A 183 2.47 10.06 13.84
CA VAL A 183 2.97 11.06 12.87
C VAL A 183 1.82 11.91 12.37
N ILE A 184 2.00 13.20 12.39
CA ILE A 184 1.05 14.18 11.87
C ILE A 184 1.72 15.06 10.82
N PRO A 185 0.97 15.69 9.89
CA PRO A 185 1.52 16.66 8.98
C PRO A 185 2.19 17.81 9.73
N GLY A 186 3.35 18.22 9.28
CA GLY A 186 4.11 19.32 9.87
C GLY A 186 4.86 20.12 8.80
N SER A 187 5.44 21.25 9.20
CA SER A 187 6.31 22.04 8.38
C SER A 187 7.55 22.45 9.16
N TYR A 188 8.64 22.66 8.48
CA TYR A 188 9.87 23.19 9.05
C TYR A 188 10.42 24.30 8.14
N THR A 189 11.12 25.24 8.78
CA THR A 189 11.75 26.34 8.06
C THR A 189 12.89 25.82 7.18
N LYS A 190 12.97 26.30 5.95
CA LYS A 190 14.06 26.03 5.05
C LYS A 190 14.55 27.36 4.47
N ASP A 191 15.85 27.61 4.61
CA ASP A 191 16.49 28.74 3.94
C ASP A 191 16.70 28.37 2.47
N PHE A 192 16.18 29.20 1.59
CA PHE A 192 16.48 29.12 0.17
C PHE A 192 17.66 30.06 -0.13
N PRO A 193 18.66 29.61 -0.89
CA PRO A 193 19.69 30.52 -1.36
C PRO A 193 19.01 31.62 -2.19
N ALA A 194 19.43 32.84 -1.94
CA ALA A 194 18.97 34.05 -2.64
C ALA A 194 19.37 34.01 -4.11
#